data_4024f95a88f463f0899b08119b753d48
#
_entry.id   4024f95a88f463f0899b08119b753d48
#
_cell.length_a   1.000
_cell.length_b   1.000
_cell.length_c   1.000
_cell.angle_alpha   90.00
_cell.angle_beta   90.00
_cell.angle_gamma   90.00
#
_symmetry.space_group_name_H-M   'P 1'
#
loop_
_entity.id
_entity.type
_entity.pdbx_description
1 polymer ?
#
loop_
_entity_poly.entity_id
_entity_poly.type
_entity_poly.pdbx_seq_one_letter_code
_entity_poly.pdbx_strand_id
1 'polypeptide(L)'
;MKCSFLDHGKVIIIGEHSVVYGYDALAMPIKALHIRTTVEDSDKMWMDTARYHGPFFDAPDEYDGLKYVVKTMREKAQNTKPLKITYTGEIPMERGFGSSATVALGTTKALNQFFDLNLTEKEIMAVTNHAEMINHGKASGLDAATVNSDYLVFFNKKMGPKMLKAKLGATLLIMDTGQLGNTKEAVTQVRSLLDQSETAKNNMKRLGELADLTKKVWLKQDSLTVGKIFNEAQEILHSFNISTDRIDQLQKIALANGALGFKLSGGGLGGITITLCKNKEIATNIAEKCKDIISGSWIEEI
;
A
#
# COMPACT_ATOMS: atom_id res chain seq x y z
N MET A 1 -31.76 -4.29 -1.25
CA MET A 1 -30.68 -5.18 -0.80
C MET A 1 -29.50 -4.33 -0.35
N LYS A 2 -28.67 -4.81 0.61
CA LYS A 2 -27.47 -4.07 1.07
C LYS A 2 -26.36 -5.06 1.41
N CYS A 3 -25.16 -4.82 0.91
CA CYS A 3 -23.95 -5.60 1.19
C CYS A 3 -22.82 -4.68 1.61
N SER A 4 -21.95 -5.13 2.50
CA SER A 4 -20.79 -4.36 2.96
C SER A 4 -19.58 -5.26 3.14
N PHE A 5 -18.40 -4.75 2.72
CA PHE A 5 -17.10 -5.36 3.00
C PHE A 5 -16.22 -4.37 3.74
N LEU A 6 -15.39 -4.89 4.61
CA LEU A 6 -14.36 -4.15 5.34
C LEU A 6 -13.01 -4.69 4.89
N ASP A 7 -12.27 -3.88 4.16
CA ASP A 7 -10.94 -4.23 3.67
C ASP A 7 -9.90 -3.27 4.29
N HIS A 8 -8.70 -3.77 4.51
CA HIS A 8 -7.63 -3.03 5.19
C HIS A 8 -6.62 -2.41 4.22
N GLY A 9 -5.86 -1.44 4.72
CA GLY A 9 -4.70 -0.89 4.00
C GLY A 9 -3.49 -1.82 4.04
N LYS A 10 -2.39 -1.35 3.45
CA LYS A 10 -1.10 -2.07 3.42
C LYS A 10 0.08 -1.10 3.54
N VAL A 11 1.25 -1.65 3.87
CA VAL A 11 2.54 -0.96 3.71
C VAL A 11 3.54 -1.87 3.02
N ILE A 12 4.47 -1.28 2.27
CA ILE A 12 5.61 -2.00 1.72
C ILE A 12 6.69 -2.08 2.79
N ILE A 13 7.09 -3.29 3.14
CA ILE A 13 8.16 -3.54 4.08
C ILE A 13 9.51 -3.35 3.41
N ILE A 14 9.66 -3.88 2.19
CA ILE A 14 10.88 -3.76 1.37
C ILE A 14 10.55 -4.08 -0.09
N GLY A 15 11.30 -3.51 -1.03
CA GLY A 15 11.12 -3.77 -2.45
C GLY A 15 10.49 -2.61 -3.23
N GLU A 16 10.38 -1.43 -2.59
CA GLU A 16 9.98 -0.20 -3.26
C GLU A 16 10.85 0.02 -4.50
N HIS A 17 10.25 0.47 -5.57
CA HIS A 17 10.88 0.65 -6.89
C HIS A 17 11.46 -0.63 -7.50
N SER A 18 12.20 -1.46 -6.74
CA SER A 18 12.86 -2.65 -7.29
C SER A 18 11.87 -3.71 -7.81
N VAL A 19 10.67 -3.79 -7.24
CA VAL A 19 9.63 -4.75 -7.66
C VAL A 19 9.18 -4.56 -9.12
N VAL A 20 9.18 -3.32 -9.62
CA VAL A 20 8.79 -3.05 -11.03
C VAL A 20 9.87 -3.48 -12.02
N TYR A 21 11.11 -3.67 -11.54
CA TYR A 21 12.25 -4.20 -12.30
C TYR A 21 12.41 -5.71 -12.17
N GLY A 22 11.46 -6.39 -11.52
CA GLY A 22 11.41 -7.85 -11.44
C GLY A 22 12.06 -8.45 -10.20
N TYR A 23 12.52 -7.63 -9.27
CA TYR A 23 12.99 -8.09 -7.96
C TYR A 23 11.82 -8.41 -7.01
N ASP A 24 12.14 -9.07 -5.93
CA ASP A 24 11.17 -9.44 -4.92
C ASP A 24 10.75 -8.24 -4.04
N ALA A 25 9.61 -8.37 -3.39
CA ALA A 25 9.12 -7.41 -2.42
C ALA A 25 8.39 -8.09 -1.26
N LEU A 26 8.36 -7.44 -0.11
CA LEU A 26 7.50 -7.81 1.01
C LEU A 26 6.58 -6.63 1.31
N ALA A 27 5.31 -6.95 1.52
CA ALA A 27 4.30 -5.99 1.97
C ALA A 27 3.40 -6.65 3.02
N MET A 28 2.84 -5.86 3.91
CA MET A 28 1.97 -6.38 4.95
C MET A 28 0.66 -5.58 5.04
N PRO A 29 -0.45 -6.27 5.40
CA PRO A 29 -1.71 -5.61 5.72
C PRO A 29 -1.58 -4.76 6.98
N ILE A 30 -2.29 -3.63 7.03
CA ILE A 30 -2.41 -2.78 8.20
C ILE A 30 -3.86 -2.84 8.67
N LYS A 31 -4.09 -3.66 9.69
CA LYS A 31 -5.45 -3.94 10.18
C LYS A 31 -6.07 -2.77 10.95
N ALA A 32 -5.25 -1.88 11.49
CA ALA A 32 -5.73 -0.66 12.13
C ALA A 32 -6.36 0.34 11.14
N LEU A 33 -6.02 0.25 9.85
CA LEU A 33 -6.52 1.13 8.80
C LEU A 33 -7.41 0.36 7.84
N HIS A 34 -8.67 0.75 7.73
CA HIS A 34 -9.64 0.06 6.88
C HIS A 34 -10.58 1.01 6.14
N ILE A 35 -11.17 0.49 5.07
CA ILE A 35 -12.28 1.11 4.34
C ILE A 35 -13.44 0.13 4.30
N ARG A 36 -14.62 0.61 4.62
CA ARG A 36 -15.87 -0.10 4.42
C ARG A 36 -16.47 0.33 3.09
N THR A 37 -16.64 -0.61 2.19
CA THR A 37 -17.41 -0.45 0.96
C THR A 37 -18.81 -0.99 1.18
N THR A 38 -19.82 -0.17 0.95
CA THR A 38 -21.24 -0.55 1.06
C THR A 38 -21.92 -0.35 -0.29
N VAL A 39 -22.61 -1.37 -0.76
CA VAL A 39 -23.46 -1.37 -1.97
C VAL A 39 -24.90 -1.56 -1.56
N GLU A 40 -25.80 -0.71 -2.03
CA GLU A 40 -27.24 -0.81 -1.76
C GLU A 40 -28.09 -0.41 -2.97
N ASP A 41 -29.32 -0.92 -3.02
CA ASP A 41 -30.30 -0.50 -4.03
C ASP A 41 -30.54 1.01 -3.92
N SER A 42 -30.72 1.67 -5.07
CA SER A 42 -30.92 3.11 -5.15
C SER A 42 -31.75 3.46 -6.39
N ASP A 43 -32.37 4.65 -6.40
CA ASP A 43 -33.06 5.19 -7.59
C ASP A 43 -32.10 5.81 -8.60
N LYS A 44 -30.84 6.06 -8.19
CA LYS A 44 -29.79 6.66 -9.03
C LYS A 44 -28.47 5.91 -8.84
N MET A 45 -27.67 5.87 -9.91
CA MET A 45 -26.30 5.39 -9.82
C MET A 45 -25.44 6.44 -9.10
N TRP A 46 -25.07 6.20 -7.85
CA TRP A 46 -24.51 7.20 -6.94
C TRP A 46 -23.25 6.74 -6.25
N MET A 47 -22.26 7.63 -6.12
CA MET A 47 -21.05 7.44 -5.32
C MET A 47 -21.06 8.39 -4.13
N ASP A 48 -20.65 7.88 -2.98
CA ASP A 48 -20.54 8.62 -1.73
C ASP A 48 -19.19 8.32 -1.05
N THR A 49 -18.31 9.29 -1.03
CA THR A 49 -16.97 9.23 -0.44
C THR A 49 -16.70 10.47 0.40
N ALA A 50 -15.58 10.52 1.12
CA ALA A 50 -15.16 11.73 1.83
C ALA A 50 -14.86 12.93 0.91
N ARG A 51 -14.61 12.70 -0.40
CA ARG A 51 -14.22 13.75 -1.35
C ARG A 51 -15.19 13.95 -2.50
N TYR A 52 -16.11 12.99 -2.73
CA TYR A 52 -17.05 13.04 -3.84
C TYR A 52 -18.43 12.53 -3.44
N HIS A 53 -19.47 13.31 -3.76
CA HIS A 53 -20.87 12.96 -3.55
C HIS A 53 -21.63 13.29 -4.84
N GLY A 54 -21.96 12.28 -5.67
CA GLY A 54 -22.57 12.55 -6.96
C GLY A 54 -22.83 11.30 -7.80
N PRO A 55 -23.28 11.49 -9.06
CA PRO A 55 -23.49 10.40 -10.00
C PRO A 55 -22.19 9.61 -10.19
N PHE A 56 -22.26 8.28 -10.08
CA PHE A 56 -21.07 7.41 -10.01
C PHE A 56 -20.15 7.57 -11.24
N PHE A 57 -20.72 7.62 -12.43
CA PHE A 57 -19.94 7.68 -13.67
C PHE A 57 -19.47 9.08 -14.06
N ASP A 58 -19.98 10.12 -13.39
CA ASP A 58 -19.54 11.51 -13.56
C ASP A 58 -18.41 11.89 -12.58
N ALA A 59 -18.00 10.95 -11.73
CA ALA A 59 -16.89 11.15 -10.78
C ALA A 59 -15.60 11.51 -11.55
N PRO A 60 -14.66 12.28 -10.94
CA PRO A 60 -13.37 12.61 -11.53
C PRO A 60 -12.55 11.41 -12.00
N ASP A 61 -11.55 11.65 -12.85
CA ASP A 61 -10.71 10.60 -13.47
C ASP A 61 -9.96 9.74 -12.44
N GLU A 62 -9.67 10.28 -11.24
CA GLU A 62 -9.08 9.52 -10.14
C GLU A 62 -9.91 8.29 -9.73
N TYR A 63 -11.20 8.25 -10.09
CA TYR A 63 -12.12 7.14 -9.85
C TYR A 63 -12.32 6.22 -11.06
N ASP A 64 -11.55 6.37 -12.16
CA ASP A 64 -11.73 5.58 -13.38
C ASP A 64 -11.56 4.08 -13.15
N GLY A 65 -10.64 3.69 -12.28
CA GLY A 65 -10.52 2.29 -11.85
C GLY A 65 -11.79 1.75 -11.20
N LEU A 66 -12.46 2.55 -10.35
CA LEU A 66 -13.75 2.17 -9.75
C LEU A 66 -14.89 2.15 -10.77
N LYS A 67 -14.92 3.10 -11.71
CA LYS A 67 -15.90 3.10 -12.81
C LYS A 67 -15.78 1.82 -13.62
N TYR A 68 -14.54 1.39 -13.91
CA TYR A 68 -14.28 0.11 -14.57
C TYR A 68 -14.80 -1.08 -13.75
N VAL A 69 -14.49 -1.16 -12.45
CA VAL A 69 -14.98 -2.23 -11.57
C VAL A 69 -16.50 -2.34 -11.65
N VAL A 70 -17.20 -1.23 -11.41
CA VAL A 70 -18.66 -1.20 -11.37
C VAL A 70 -19.26 -1.59 -12.73
N LYS A 71 -18.72 -1.05 -13.83
CA LYS A 71 -19.15 -1.40 -15.18
C LYS A 71 -18.99 -2.90 -15.44
N THR A 72 -17.81 -3.44 -15.19
CA THR A 72 -17.47 -4.86 -15.40
C THR A 72 -18.38 -5.80 -14.57
N MET A 73 -18.59 -5.47 -13.30
CA MET A 73 -19.41 -6.31 -12.41
C MET A 73 -20.88 -6.27 -12.80
N ARG A 74 -21.40 -5.12 -13.23
CA ARG A 74 -22.78 -5.00 -13.75
C ARG A 74 -22.98 -5.72 -15.07
N GLU A 75 -21.99 -5.69 -15.96
CA GLU A 75 -22.00 -6.45 -17.22
C GLU A 75 -22.04 -7.97 -16.95
N LYS A 76 -21.19 -8.45 -16.03
CA LYS A 76 -21.22 -9.88 -15.60
C LYS A 76 -22.56 -10.28 -14.98
N ALA A 77 -23.19 -9.39 -14.23
CA ALA A 77 -24.50 -9.60 -13.61
C ALA A 77 -25.67 -9.45 -14.60
N GLN A 78 -25.43 -8.95 -15.80
CA GLN A 78 -26.48 -8.51 -16.75
C GLN A 78 -27.52 -7.60 -16.06
N ASN A 79 -27.06 -6.74 -15.14
CA ASN A 79 -27.90 -5.92 -14.28
C ASN A 79 -27.62 -4.43 -14.49
N THR A 80 -28.66 -3.70 -14.88
CA THR A 80 -28.61 -2.26 -15.13
C THR A 80 -29.24 -1.42 -14.04
N LYS A 81 -29.78 -2.04 -12.97
CA LYS A 81 -30.41 -1.30 -11.86
C LYS A 81 -29.42 -0.32 -11.23
N PRO A 82 -29.86 0.87 -10.89
CA PRO A 82 -29.01 1.85 -10.23
C PRO A 82 -28.70 1.42 -8.79
N LEU A 83 -27.48 1.77 -8.36
CA LEU A 83 -26.93 1.42 -7.05
C LEU A 83 -26.35 2.65 -6.39
N LYS A 84 -26.39 2.71 -5.07
CA LYS A 84 -25.55 3.60 -4.29
C LYS A 84 -24.37 2.82 -3.74
N ILE A 85 -23.14 3.35 -3.95
CA ILE A 85 -21.92 2.79 -3.40
C ILE A 85 -21.28 3.82 -2.49
N THR A 86 -21.14 3.46 -1.22
CA THR A 86 -20.58 4.32 -0.17
C THR A 86 -19.25 3.78 0.32
N TYR A 87 -18.26 4.65 0.43
CA TYR A 87 -16.93 4.35 0.98
C TYR A 87 -16.73 5.14 2.26
N THR A 88 -16.53 4.43 3.37
CA THR A 88 -16.25 5.04 4.68
C THR A 88 -15.05 4.38 5.33
N GLY A 89 -14.17 5.15 5.93
CA GLY A 89 -12.98 4.60 6.60
C GLY A 89 -11.89 5.63 6.84
N GLU A 90 -10.76 5.15 7.35
CA GLU A 90 -9.68 5.98 7.88
C GLU A 90 -8.40 5.90 7.05
N ILE A 91 -8.37 5.16 5.93
CA ILE A 91 -7.17 5.06 5.09
C ILE A 91 -6.94 6.40 4.37
N PRO A 92 -5.84 7.11 4.67
CA PRO A 92 -5.51 8.34 3.96
C PRO A 92 -5.27 8.06 2.48
N MET A 93 -5.91 8.84 1.62
CA MET A 93 -5.74 8.69 0.16
C MET A 93 -4.38 9.24 -0.27
N GLU A 94 -3.77 8.62 -1.30
CA GLU A 94 -2.51 9.07 -1.94
C GLU A 94 -1.31 9.14 -0.99
N ARG A 95 -1.32 8.35 0.09
CA ARG A 95 -0.23 8.30 1.09
C ARG A 95 0.63 7.03 1.02
N GLY A 96 0.28 6.07 0.15
CA GLY A 96 1.02 4.81 0.03
C GLY A 96 0.42 3.63 0.80
N PHE A 97 -0.73 3.82 1.44
CA PHE A 97 -1.45 2.76 2.17
C PHE A 97 -2.23 1.78 1.27
N GLY A 98 -2.18 1.93 -0.04
CA GLY A 98 -2.92 1.08 -0.98
C GLY A 98 -4.42 1.35 -1.02
N SER A 99 -4.85 2.58 -0.72
CA SER A 99 -6.27 2.96 -0.69
C SER A 99 -7.00 2.64 -2.01
N SER A 100 -6.36 2.88 -3.15
CA SER A 100 -6.91 2.55 -4.48
C SER A 100 -7.21 1.05 -4.61
N ALA A 101 -6.24 0.19 -4.31
CA ALA A 101 -6.43 -1.26 -4.34
C ALA A 101 -7.49 -1.74 -3.32
N THR A 102 -7.52 -1.12 -2.12
CA THR A 102 -8.49 -1.44 -1.07
C THR A 102 -9.92 -1.16 -1.54
N VAL A 103 -10.18 0.03 -2.11
CA VAL A 103 -11.53 0.36 -2.59
C VAL A 103 -11.93 -0.44 -3.83
N ALA A 104 -10.98 -0.72 -4.73
CA ALA A 104 -11.24 -1.56 -5.90
C ALA A 104 -11.61 -3.00 -5.50
N LEU A 105 -10.84 -3.59 -4.57
CA LEU A 105 -11.12 -4.92 -4.02
C LEU A 105 -12.46 -4.98 -3.30
N GLY A 106 -12.69 -4.05 -2.37
CA GLY A 106 -13.95 -3.98 -1.60
C GLY A 106 -15.16 -3.80 -2.49
N THR A 107 -15.06 -2.98 -3.54
CA THR A 107 -16.13 -2.79 -4.52
C THR A 107 -16.39 -4.08 -5.31
N THR A 108 -15.33 -4.77 -5.75
CA THR A 108 -15.45 -6.05 -6.47
C THR A 108 -16.11 -7.10 -5.60
N LYS A 109 -15.69 -7.27 -4.34
CA LYS A 109 -16.26 -8.21 -3.38
C LYS A 109 -17.72 -7.88 -3.06
N ALA A 110 -18.02 -6.61 -2.80
CA ALA A 110 -19.37 -6.17 -2.45
C ALA A 110 -20.35 -6.40 -3.62
N LEU A 111 -19.96 -6.08 -4.85
CA LEU A 111 -20.76 -6.32 -6.04
C LEU A 111 -20.87 -7.81 -6.39
N ASN A 112 -19.81 -8.60 -6.16
CA ASN A 112 -19.85 -10.04 -6.31
C ASN A 112 -20.93 -10.67 -5.42
N GLN A 113 -20.98 -10.27 -4.15
CA GLN A 113 -22.00 -10.71 -3.21
C GLN A 113 -23.39 -10.13 -3.55
N PHE A 114 -23.46 -8.84 -3.87
CA PHE A 114 -24.73 -8.16 -4.14
C PHE A 114 -25.45 -8.76 -5.35
N PHE A 115 -24.72 -9.17 -6.38
CA PHE A 115 -25.27 -9.77 -7.60
C PHE A 115 -25.25 -11.31 -7.60
N ASP A 116 -24.76 -11.94 -6.53
CA ASP A 116 -24.61 -13.41 -6.43
C ASP A 116 -23.83 -14.03 -7.60
N LEU A 117 -22.72 -13.38 -8.00
CA LEU A 117 -21.94 -13.79 -9.17
C LEU A 117 -21.08 -15.02 -8.94
N ASN A 118 -20.77 -15.35 -7.70
CA ASN A 118 -19.95 -16.49 -7.30
C ASN A 118 -18.56 -16.51 -7.99
N LEU A 119 -17.94 -15.31 -8.18
CA LEU A 119 -16.62 -15.22 -8.78
C LEU A 119 -15.57 -15.88 -7.91
N THR A 120 -14.66 -16.56 -8.55
CA THR A 120 -13.45 -17.10 -7.90
C THR A 120 -12.54 -15.96 -7.42
N GLU A 121 -11.69 -16.24 -6.43
CA GLU A 121 -10.67 -15.29 -5.97
C GLU A 121 -9.79 -14.77 -7.12
N LYS A 122 -9.42 -15.66 -8.07
CA LYS A 122 -8.66 -15.28 -9.25
C LYS A 122 -9.37 -14.24 -10.12
N GLU A 123 -10.68 -14.37 -10.30
CA GLU A 123 -11.48 -13.41 -11.07
C GLU A 123 -11.65 -12.09 -10.33
N ILE A 124 -11.87 -12.10 -9.01
CA ILE A 124 -11.91 -10.91 -8.16
C ILE A 124 -10.58 -10.16 -8.28
N MET A 125 -9.47 -10.87 -8.13
CA MET A 125 -8.14 -10.28 -8.25
C MET A 125 -7.83 -9.76 -9.66
N ALA A 126 -8.34 -10.40 -10.71
CA ALA A 126 -8.17 -9.91 -12.09
C ALA A 126 -8.87 -8.55 -12.29
N VAL A 127 -10.10 -8.40 -11.79
CA VAL A 127 -10.84 -7.13 -11.85
C VAL A 127 -10.12 -6.04 -11.04
N THR A 128 -9.71 -6.36 -9.80
CA THR A 128 -8.99 -5.44 -8.92
C THR A 128 -7.67 -4.97 -9.54
N ASN A 129 -6.86 -5.88 -10.06
CA ASN A 129 -5.58 -5.54 -10.70
C ASN A 129 -5.76 -4.68 -11.95
N HIS A 130 -6.81 -4.92 -12.73
CA HIS A 130 -7.08 -4.09 -13.91
C HIS A 130 -7.48 -2.66 -13.52
N ALA A 131 -8.28 -2.49 -12.46
CA ALA A 131 -8.59 -1.17 -11.92
C ALA A 131 -7.31 -0.41 -11.50
N GLU A 132 -6.37 -1.10 -10.83
CA GLU A 132 -5.07 -0.52 -10.47
C GLU A 132 -4.23 -0.14 -11.70
N MET A 133 -4.31 -0.93 -12.78
CA MET A 133 -3.64 -0.58 -14.05
C MET A 133 -4.21 0.69 -14.68
N ILE A 134 -5.52 0.91 -14.60
CA ILE A 134 -6.17 2.14 -15.09
C ILE A 134 -5.66 3.34 -14.31
N ASN A 135 -5.64 3.27 -12.98
CA ASN A 135 -5.27 4.40 -12.11
C ASN A 135 -3.77 4.73 -12.19
N HIS A 136 -2.89 3.72 -12.33
CA HIS A 136 -1.44 3.90 -12.18
C HIS A 136 -0.63 3.58 -13.46
N GLY A 137 -1.27 3.15 -14.53
CA GLY A 137 -0.64 2.79 -15.80
C GLY A 137 0.15 1.48 -15.76
N LYS A 138 0.77 1.13 -14.63
CA LYS A 138 1.45 -0.14 -14.38
C LYS A 138 1.21 -0.56 -12.93
N ALA A 139 0.54 -1.68 -12.75
CA ALA A 139 0.39 -2.31 -11.44
C ALA A 139 1.32 -3.53 -11.33
N SER A 140 2.08 -3.63 -10.24
CA SER A 140 2.89 -4.82 -9.97
C SER A 140 2.03 -6.01 -9.57
N GLY A 141 0.85 -5.77 -9.03
CA GLY A 141 -0.02 -6.75 -8.38
C GLY A 141 0.27 -6.93 -6.88
N LEU A 142 1.33 -6.30 -6.35
CA LEU A 142 1.68 -6.38 -4.94
C LEU A 142 0.61 -5.76 -4.05
N ASP A 143 0.11 -4.57 -4.39
CA ASP A 143 -0.86 -3.83 -3.60
C ASP A 143 -2.17 -4.62 -3.47
N ALA A 144 -2.74 -5.04 -4.59
CA ALA A 144 -3.96 -5.85 -4.61
C ALA A 144 -3.80 -7.18 -3.86
N ALA A 145 -2.66 -7.86 -4.03
CA ALA A 145 -2.39 -9.10 -3.29
C ALA A 145 -2.28 -8.87 -1.78
N THR A 146 -1.72 -7.72 -1.37
CA THR A 146 -1.52 -7.43 0.06
C THR A 146 -2.81 -7.00 0.74
N VAL A 147 -3.63 -6.15 0.11
CA VAL A 147 -4.94 -5.76 0.68
C VAL A 147 -5.95 -6.93 0.71
N ASN A 148 -5.71 -7.98 -0.07
CA ASN A 148 -6.49 -9.23 -0.02
C ASN A 148 -5.89 -10.29 0.93
N SER A 149 -4.86 -9.98 1.69
CA SER A 149 -4.17 -10.93 2.56
C SER A 149 -4.28 -10.57 4.03
N ASP A 150 -4.47 -11.56 4.90
CA ASP A 150 -4.37 -11.39 6.35
C ASP A 150 -2.94 -11.48 6.89
N TYR A 151 -1.97 -11.80 6.03
CA TYR A 151 -0.59 -12.10 6.39
C TYR A 151 0.40 -11.29 5.59
N LEU A 152 1.66 -11.28 6.03
CA LEU A 152 2.78 -10.76 5.24
C LEU A 152 2.80 -11.41 3.86
N VAL A 153 2.91 -10.60 2.81
CA VAL A 153 2.96 -11.06 1.42
C VAL A 153 4.39 -10.93 0.91
N PHE A 154 4.98 -12.05 0.54
CA PHE A 154 6.16 -12.08 -0.31
C PHE A 154 5.70 -12.10 -1.76
N PHE A 155 6.16 -11.16 -2.55
CA PHE A 155 5.77 -11.01 -3.93
C PHE A 155 6.96 -11.15 -4.86
N ASN A 156 6.80 -12.01 -5.86
CA ASN A 156 7.71 -12.12 -6.99
C ASN A 156 6.89 -12.07 -8.28
N LYS A 157 7.29 -11.23 -9.22
CA LYS A 157 6.52 -11.03 -10.47
C LYS A 157 6.34 -12.30 -11.28
N LYS A 158 7.32 -13.23 -11.24
CA LYS A 158 7.26 -14.50 -12.00
C LYS A 158 6.44 -15.57 -11.27
N MET A 159 6.54 -15.62 -9.94
CA MET A 159 5.90 -16.66 -9.13
C MET A 159 4.55 -16.20 -8.54
N GLY A 160 4.27 -14.91 -8.59
CA GLY A 160 3.11 -14.31 -7.92
C GLY A 160 3.27 -14.15 -6.41
N PRO A 161 2.20 -13.74 -5.71
CA PRO A 161 2.21 -13.53 -4.28
C PRO A 161 2.23 -14.85 -3.51
N LYS A 162 2.98 -14.86 -2.38
CA LYS A 162 2.98 -15.95 -1.39
C LYS A 162 2.74 -15.36 -0.01
N MET A 163 1.73 -15.87 0.69
CA MET A 163 1.45 -15.48 2.07
C MET A 163 2.44 -16.14 3.01
N LEU A 164 3.02 -15.35 3.92
CA LEU A 164 3.94 -15.81 4.96
C LEU A 164 3.28 -15.64 6.33
N LYS A 165 2.90 -16.77 6.94
CA LYS A 165 2.30 -16.82 8.29
C LYS A 165 3.40 -16.76 9.36
N ALA A 166 4.24 -15.73 9.32
CA ALA A 166 5.34 -15.57 10.26
C ALA A 166 5.30 -14.17 10.88
N LYS A 167 5.47 -14.11 12.21
CA LYS A 167 5.66 -12.86 12.93
C LYS A 167 7.15 -12.61 13.12
N LEU A 168 7.55 -11.33 13.12
CA LEU A 168 8.92 -10.92 13.40
C LEU A 168 9.23 -10.83 14.90
N GLY A 169 8.22 -10.62 15.73
CA GLY A 169 8.38 -10.37 17.16
C GLY A 169 8.89 -8.96 17.47
N ALA A 170 8.42 -8.00 16.71
CA ALA A 170 8.78 -6.58 16.82
C ALA A 170 7.53 -5.70 16.64
N THR A 171 7.72 -4.39 16.73
CA THR A 171 6.65 -3.41 16.54
C THR A 171 7.01 -2.51 15.36
N LEU A 172 6.06 -2.31 14.46
CA LEU A 172 6.15 -1.38 13.35
C LEU A 172 5.39 -0.10 13.68
N LEU A 173 6.06 1.03 13.67
CA LEU A 173 5.45 2.35 13.70
C LEU A 173 5.38 2.86 12.27
N ILE A 174 4.20 3.25 11.82
CA ILE A 174 3.93 3.86 10.54
C ILE A 174 3.63 5.32 10.79
N MET A 175 4.26 6.25 10.06
CA MET A 175 4.04 7.68 10.20
C MET A 175 3.71 8.30 8.85
N ASP A 176 2.64 9.08 8.78
CA ASP A 176 2.28 9.89 7.61
C ASP A 176 3.00 11.24 7.69
N THR A 177 3.84 11.52 6.71
CA THR A 177 4.61 12.77 6.63
C THR A 177 3.77 14.03 6.46
N GLY A 178 2.47 13.90 6.18
CA GLY A 178 1.60 15.02 5.81
C GLY A 178 1.81 15.54 4.38
N GLN A 179 2.83 15.05 3.68
CA GLN A 179 3.13 15.40 2.29
C GLN A 179 2.52 14.36 1.36
N LEU A 180 1.86 14.80 0.29
CA LEU A 180 1.35 13.87 -0.73
C LEU A 180 2.53 13.17 -1.41
N GLY A 181 2.47 11.85 -1.48
CA GLY A 181 3.43 11.07 -2.26
C GLY A 181 3.11 11.19 -3.76
N ASN A 182 4.12 11.42 -4.58
CA ASN A 182 3.97 11.43 -6.03
C ASN A 182 4.66 10.21 -6.65
N THR A 183 4.00 9.07 -6.61
CA THR A 183 4.55 7.80 -7.11
C THR A 183 4.94 7.88 -8.59
N LYS A 184 4.16 8.58 -9.43
CA LYS A 184 4.46 8.71 -10.87
C LYS A 184 5.76 9.50 -11.10
N GLU A 185 5.92 10.61 -10.40
CA GLU A 185 7.12 11.43 -10.47
C GLU A 185 8.34 10.67 -9.93
N ALA A 186 8.22 10.07 -8.75
CA ALA A 186 9.28 9.29 -8.14
C ALA A 186 9.76 8.13 -9.05
N VAL A 187 8.84 7.37 -9.64
CA VAL A 187 9.18 6.29 -10.59
C VAL A 187 9.88 6.84 -11.83
N THR A 188 9.43 7.98 -12.36
CA THR A 188 10.07 8.64 -13.52
C THR A 188 11.49 9.11 -13.17
N GLN A 189 11.68 9.72 -12.01
CA GLN A 189 12.97 10.19 -11.53
C GLN A 189 13.96 9.02 -11.32
N VAL A 190 13.54 7.96 -10.64
CA VAL A 190 14.36 6.77 -10.43
C VAL A 190 14.75 6.14 -11.78
N ARG A 191 13.81 6.04 -12.73
CA ARG A 191 14.10 5.53 -14.06
C ARG A 191 15.17 6.36 -14.78
N SER A 192 15.04 7.68 -14.75
CA SER A 192 16.02 8.58 -15.36
C SER A 192 17.42 8.40 -14.75
N LEU A 193 17.50 8.23 -13.41
CA LEU A 193 18.78 7.95 -12.74
C LEU A 193 19.38 6.60 -13.16
N LEU A 194 18.58 5.57 -13.30
CA LEU A 194 19.06 4.25 -13.75
C LEU A 194 19.57 4.30 -15.20
N ASP A 195 18.97 5.09 -16.07
CA ASP A 195 19.43 5.23 -17.45
C ASP A 195 20.80 5.92 -17.55
N GLN A 196 21.18 6.74 -16.55
CA GLN A 196 22.36 7.60 -16.56
C GLN A 196 23.48 7.15 -15.62
N SER A 197 23.24 6.28 -14.65
CA SER A 197 24.18 5.94 -13.59
C SER A 197 24.30 4.44 -13.34
N GLU A 198 25.50 3.93 -13.50
CA GLU A 198 25.81 2.53 -13.13
C GLU A 198 25.71 2.31 -11.61
N THR A 199 26.08 3.32 -10.81
CA THR A 199 25.89 3.27 -9.35
C THR A 199 24.40 3.13 -9.00
N ALA A 200 23.50 3.87 -9.67
CA ALA A 200 22.08 3.73 -9.44
C ALA A 200 21.54 2.32 -9.82
N LYS A 201 22.06 1.72 -10.89
CA LYS A 201 21.72 0.32 -11.25
C LYS A 201 22.19 -0.67 -10.19
N ASN A 202 23.40 -0.50 -9.68
CA ASN A 202 23.94 -1.34 -8.61
C ASN A 202 23.13 -1.17 -7.31
N ASN A 203 22.74 0.05 -6.96
CA ASN A 203 21.86 0.34 -5.84
C ASN A 203 20.49 -0.30 -6.01
N MET A 204 19.91 -0.26 -7.22
CA MET A 204 18.64 -0.93 -7.51
C MET A 204 18.74 -2.45 -7.35
N LYS A 205 19.82 -3.06 -7.85
CA LYS A 205 20.10 -4.49 -7.65
C LYS A 205 20.23 -4.81 -6.16
N ARG A 206 20.97 -3.99 -5.42
CA ARG A 206 21.14 -4.17 -3.97
C ARG A 206 19.82 -4.09 -3.22
N LEU A 207 18.94 -3.15 -3.57
CA LEU A 207 17.59 -3.05 -3.00
C LEU A 207 16.78 -4.34 -3.23
N GLY A 208 16.91 -4.96 -4.40
CA GLY A 208 16.31 -6.26 -4.69
C GLY A 208 16.88 -7.40 -3.83
N GLU A 209 18.21 -7.42 -3.64
CA GLU A 209 18.87 -8.42 -2.77
C GLU A 209 18.44 -8.27 -1.29
N LEU A 210 18.22 -7.02 -0.86
CA LEU A 210 17.71 -6.73 0.50
C LEU A 210 16.30 -7.29 0.71
N ALA A 211 15.45 -7.35 -0.31
CA ALA A 211 14.13 -7.96 -0.20
C ALA A 211 14.22 -9.47 0.07
N ASP A 212 15.08 -10.17 -0.65
CA ASP A 212 15.34 -11.60 -0.41
C ASP A 212 15.94 -11.87 0.96
N LEU A 213 16.87 -11.02 1.40
CA LEU A 213 17.48 -11.14 2.72
C LEU A 213 16.45 -10.88 3.82
N THR A 214 15.60 -9.87 3.67
CA THR A 214 14.54 -9.56 4.64
C THR A 214 13.64 -10.75 4.86
N LYS A 215 13.19 -11.43 3.80
CA LYS A 215 12.38 -12.65 3.93
C LYS A 215 13.07 -13.71 4.78
N LYS A 216 14.37 -13.96 4.52
CA LYS A 216 15.13 -14.99 5.23
C LYS A 216 15.29 -14.69 6.73
N VAL A 217 15.59 -13.43 7.06
CA VAL A 217 15.80 -13.00 8.46
C VAL A 217 14.48 -12.81 9.20
N TRP A 218 13.40 -12.44 8.49
CA TRP A 218 12.05 -12.39 9.07
C TRP A 218 11.59 -13.73 9.56
N LEU A 219 11.77 -14.79 8.77
CA LEU A 219 11.44 -16.16 9.15
C LEU A 219 12.26 -16.67 10.35
N LYS A 220 13.41 -16.04 10.63
CA LYS A 220 14.25 -16.32 11.82
C LYS A 220 13.92 -15.41 13.00
N GLN A 221 12.96 -14.50 12.86
CA GLN A 221 12.59 -13.52 13.88
C GLN A 221 13.76 -12.59 14.28
N ASP A 222 14.69 -12.33 13.34
CA ASP A 222 15.85 -11.46 13.59
C ASP A 222 15.50 -9.98 13.26
N SER A 223 14.80 -9.36 14.21
CA SER A 223 14.38 -7.95 14.08
C SER A 223 15.56 -6.97 14.03
N LEU A 224 16.69 -7.29 14.66
CA LEU A 224 17.88 -6.43 14.59
C LEU A 224 18.46 -6.36 13.18
N THR A 225 18.55 -7.51 12.51
CA THR A 225 19.03 -7.54 11.12
C THR A 225 18.01 -6.89 10.17
N VAL A 226 16.69 -7.06 10.38
CA VAL A 226 15.67 -6.34 9.61
C VAL A 226 15.82 -4.83 9.78
N GLY A 227 16.08 -4.35 10.99
CA GLY A 227 16.34 -2.92 11.25
C GLY A 227 17.54 -2.38 10.45
N LYS A 228 18.65 -3.13 10.43
CA LYS A 228 19.84 -2.75 9.61
C LYS A 228 19.51 -2.71 8.12
N ILE A 229 18.73 -3.67 7.63
CA ILE A 229 18.25 -3.70 6.23
C ILE A 229 17.40 -2.47 5.92
N PHE A 230 16.50 -2.05 6.82
CA PHE A 230 15.70 -0.84 6.64
C PHE A 230 16.58 0.39 6.47
N ASN A 231 17.61 0.54 7.32
CA ASN A 231 18.51 1.67 7.25
C ASN A 231 19.31 1.68 5.94
N GLU A 232 19.86 0.52 5.51
CA GLU A 232 20.56 0.40 4.23
C GLU A 232 19.62 0.69 3.04
N ALA A 233 18.39 0.19 3.09
CA ALA A 233 17.39 0.49 2.06
C ALA A 233 17.06 1.98 2.00
N GLN A 234 16.95 2.67 3.16
CA GLN A 234 16.72 4.11 3.22
C GLN A 234 17.88 4.90 2.59
N GLU A 235 19.11 4.51 2.83
CA GLU A 235 20.29 5.15 2.21
C GLU A 235 20.23 5.02 0.68
N ILE A 236 19.87 3.85 0.17
CA ILE A 236 19.67 3.63 -1.27
C ILE A 236 18.52 4.50 -1.81
N LEU A 237 17.37 4.50 -1.15
CA LEU A 237 16.20 5.28 -1.57
C LEU A 237 16.50 6.80 -1.52
N HIS A 238 17.25 7.24 -0.53
CA HIS A 238 17.75 8.63 -0.46
C HIS A 238 18.67 8.95 -1.65
N SER A 239 19.55 8.02 -2.05
CA SER A 239 20.43 8.20 -3.22
C SER A 239 19.67 8.32 -4.55
N PHE A 240 18.40 7.90 -4.59
CA PHE A 240 17.51 8.09 -5.73
C PHE A 240 16.80 9.45 -5.71
N ASN A 241 17.11 10.32 -4.74
CA ASN A 241 16.52 11.64 -4.51
C ASN A 241 14.99 11.60 -4.30
N ILE A 242 14.48 10.52 -3.72
CA ILE A 242 13.06 10.34 -3.40
C ILE A 242 12.76 10.44 -1.90
N SER A 243 13.77 10.69 -1.06
CA SER A 243 13.59 11.15 0.32
C SER A 243 13.38 12.66 0.35
N THR A 244 12.63 13.16 1.31
CA THR A 244 12.41 14.58 1.56
C THR A 244 13.03 14.99 2.89
N ASP A 245 13.30 16.28 3.09
CA ASP A 245 13.80 16.80 4.38
C ASP A 245 12.93 16.34 5.58
N ARG A 246 11.60 16.19 5.35
CA ARG A 246 10.68 15.69 6.36
C ARG A 246 10.96 14.21 6.69
N ILE A 247 11.17 13.38 5.68
CA ILE A 247 11.53 11.96 5.87
C ILE A 247 12.86 11.84 6.60
N ASP A 248 13.86 12.64 6.21
CA ASP A 248 15.19 12.64 6.83
C ASP A 248 15.15 13.13 8.30
N GLN A 249 14.29 14.10 8.59
CA GLN A 249 14.04 14.57 9.96
C GLN A 249 13.41 13.45 10.81
N LEU A 250 12.39 12.77 10.28
CA LEU A 250 11.75 11.63 10.95
C LEU A 250 12.73 10.49 11.22
N GLN A 251 13.62 10.19 10.26
CA GLN A 251 14.69 9.19 10.44
C GLN A 251 15.60 9.54 11.59
N LYS A 252 16.09 10.79 11.64
CA LYS A 252 16.99 11.26 12.72
C LYS A 252 16.33 11.13 14.08
N ILE A 253 15.07 11.55 14.21
CA ILE A 253 14.32 11.43 15.47
C ILE A 253 14.12 9.96 15.85
N ALA A 254 13.69 9.12 14.91
CA ALA A 254 13.43 7.71 15.18
C ALA A 254 14.69 6.97 15.66
N LEU A 255 15.79 7.09 14.94
CA LEU A 255 17.05 6.41 15.30
C LEU A 255 17.62 6.92 16.63
N ALA A 256 17.56 8.23 16.90
CA ALA A 256 18.00 8.82 18.18
C ALA A 256 17.14 8.38 19.37
N ASN A 257 15.95 7.82 19.14
CA ASN A 257 15.03 7.37 20.18
C ASN A 257 14.82 5.85 20.21
N GLY A 258 15.77 5.08 19.71
CA GLY A 258 15.84 3.63 19.89
C GLY A 258 15.15 2.80 18.82
N ALA A 259 14.82 3.38 17.65
CA ALA A 259 14.39 2.58 16.51
C ALA A 259 15.52 1.62 16.08
N LEU A 260 15.15 0.39 15.73
CA LEU A 260 16.06 -0.60 15.14
C LEU A 260 16.40 -0.25 13.69
N GLY A 261 15.44 0.34 12.98
CA GLY A 261 15.60 0.78 11.60
C GLY A 261 14.44 1.66 11.15
N PHE A 262 14.68 2.40 10.08
CA PHE A 262 13.74 3.35 9.50
C PHE A 262 13.85 3.37 7.98
N LYS A 263 12.74 3.56 7.28
CA LYS A 263 12.72 3.84 5.84
C LYS A 263 11.38 4.45 5.40
N LEU A 264 11.41 5.13 4.26
CA LEU A 264 10.18 5.47 3.56
C LEU A 264 9.46 4.19 3.05
N SER A 265 8.16 4.24 2.85
CA SER A 265 7.39 3.14 2.28
C SER A 265 6.51 3.63 1.13
N GLY A 266 6.65 3.01 -0.03
CA GLY A 266 5.95 3.39 -1.25
C GLY A 266 6.81 4.17 -2.24
N GLY A 267 6.21 5.12 -2.98
CA GLY A 267 6.90 5.84 -4.05
C GLY A 267 7.98 6.80 -3.59
N GLY A 268 7.86 7.37 -2.40
CA GLY A 268 8.70 8.48 -1.95
C GLY A 268 8.16 9.85 -2.35
N LEU A 269 9.00 10.89 -2.20
CA LEU A 269 8.62 12.31 -2.38
C LEU A 269 7.49 12.75 -1.44
N GLY A 270 7.36 12.11 -0.28
CA GLY A 270 6.30 12.26 0.72
C GLY A 270 5.68 10.90 1.07
N GLY A 271 4.39 10.90 1.46
CA GLY A 271 3.65 9.71 1.86
C GLY A 271 4.03 9.22 3.25
N ILE A 272 4.22 7.92 3.40
CA ILE A 272 4.47 7.29 4.69
C ILE A 272 5.91 6.81 4.88
N THR A 273 6.27 6.71 6.15
CA THR A 273 7.51 6.06 6.61
C THR A 273 7.18 4.89 7.53
N ILE A 274 8.06 3.91 7.60
CA ILE A 274 7.99 2.81 8.54
C ILE A 274 9.24 2.79 9.43
N THR A 275 9.00 2.57 10.70
CA THR A 275 10.04 2.52 11.74
C THR A 275 9.91 1.21 12.49
N LEU A 276 10.97 0.41 12.49
CA LEU A 276 11.01 -0.83 13.24
C LEU A 276 11.48 -0.56 14.67
N CYS A 277 10.69 -0.98 15.65
CA CYS A 277 10.96 -0.84 17.06
C CYS A 277 11.00 -2.19 17.75
N LYS A 278 11.75 -2.31 18.83
CA LYS A 278 11.80 -3.53 19.63
C LYS A 278 10.44 -3.83 20.29
N ASN A 279 9.71 -2.80 20.70
CA ASN A 279 8.43 -2.91 21.40
C ASN A 279 7.56 -1.67 21.18
N LYS A 280 6.31 -1.76 21.63
CA LYS A 280 5.30 -0.71 21.51
C LYS A 280 5.67 0.58 22.27
N GLU A 281 6.36 0.47 23.40
CA GLU A 281 6.76 1.64 24.20
C GLU A 281 7.70 2.55 23.42
N ILE A 282 8.73 1.99 22.78
CA ILE A 282 9.66 2.73 21.91
C ILE A 282 8.89 3.37 20.74
N ALA A 283 7.99 2.61 20.08
CA ALA A 283 7.19 3.11 18.97
C ALA A 283 6.31 4.30 19.40
N THR A 284 5.65 4.21 20.56
CA THR A 284 4.81 5.28 21.12
C THR A 284 5.63 6.52 21.46
N ASN A 285 6.80 6.36 22.08
CA ASN A 285 7.71 7.48 22.38
C ASN A 285 8.17 8.20 21.11
N ILE A 286 8.52 7.46 20.06
CA ILE A 286 8.91 8.05 18.77
C ILE A 286 7.74 8.81 18.13
N ALA A 287 6.55 8.22 18.12
CA ALA A 287 5.35 8.85 17.57
C ALA A 287 5.03 10.19 18.29
N GLU A 288 5.12 10.21 19.61
CA GLU A 288 4.90 11.44 20.41
C GLU A 288 5.94 12.53 20.09
N LYS A 289 7.22 12.16 19.92
CA LYS A 289 8.28 13.10 19.52
C LYS A 289 8.13 13.64 18.10
N CYS A 290 7.42 12.93 17.24
CA CYS A 290 7.18 13.31 15.85
C CYS A 290 5.82 13.99 15.64
N LYS A 291 4.95 14.08 16.65
CA LYS A 291 3.54 14.49 16.50
C LYS A 291 3.33 15.83 15.79
N ASP A 292 4.22 16.79 15.97
CA ASP A 292 4.11 18.13 15.37
C ASP A 292 4.58 18.18 13.90
N ILE A 293 5.18 17.10 13.41
CA ILE A 293 5.73 17.00 12.05
C ILE A 293 5.13 15.86 11.21
N ILE A 294 4.13 15.16 11.73
CA ILE A 294 3.38 14.11 11.04
C ILE A 294 1.89 14.45 11.02
N SER A 295 1.15 13.88 10.06
CA SER A 295 -0.31 14.00 10.00
C SER A 295 -1.03 12.87 10.73
N GLY A 296 -0.34 11.78 11.02
CA GLY A 296 -0.89 10.63 11.72
C GLY A 296 0.15 9.54 11.93
N SER A 297 -0.13 8.65 12.88
CA SER A 297 0.73 7.49 13.15
C SER A 297 -0.09 6.28 13.58
N TRP A 298 0.39 5.08 13.23
CA TRP A 298 -0.22 3.79 13.55
C TRP A 298 0.85 2.82 14.01
N ILE A 299 0.50 1.98 14.95
CA ILE A 299 1.41 1.00 15.57
C ILE A 299 0.83 -0.38 15.39
N GLU A 300 1.60 -1.28 14.79
CA GLU A 300 1.26 -2.68 14.55
C GLU A 300 2.30 -3.62 15.21
N GLU A 301 1.83 -4.65 15.89
CA GLU A 301 2.68 -5.74 16.40
C GLU A 301 2.84 -6.80 15.29
N ILE A 302 4.07 -7.02 14.88
CA ILE A 302 4.41 -7.82 13.70
C ILE A 302 5.25 -9.06 14.03
#